data_b3db053950ef0f30f85d7fddf33560f1
#
_entry.id   b3db053950ef0f30f85d7fddf33560f1
#
_cell.length_a   1.000
_cell.length_b   1.000
_cell.length_c   1.000
_cell.angle_alpha   90.00
_cell.angle_beta   90.00
_cell.angle_gamma   90.00
#
_symmetry.space_group_name_H-M   'P 1'
#
loop_
_entity.id
_entity.type
_entity.pdbx_description
1 polymer ?
#
loop_
_entity_poly.entity_id
_entity_poly.type
_entity_poly.pdbx_seq_one_letter_code
_entity_poly.pdbx_strand_id
1 'polypeptide(L)'
;MLQIYGTMGRFTVLLPAYFLWAFTASAQSFAAPEPYGGKQAVNWMLEQEQQFPSEALAAGVKGDVIVALKVMTDGTSRNVRVQVPLDPACDAEAVRLAKLIRWKPASVSGTPMDTDHSIAIPFNAKRYAKLHARSEPCPPLGSTRTRDTSNTLYTDREADTLAAPRIPGGLRALPQYLVDNLKYPPEAFRLDIQGKVTIEFVVETSGNISNLRTLNFLGGGCDDEAMRLARSICWSPAVKDGELVRSVMKLDILFRLNPSLR
;
A
#
# COMPACT_ATOMS: atom_id res chain seq x y z
N MET A 1 9.13 -84.04 -59.66
CA MET A 1 10.00 -82.91 -60.07
C MET A 1 9.13 -81.74 -60.49
N LEU A 2 8.77 -80.82 -59.57
CA LEU A 2 8.06 -79.62 -59.96
C LEU A 2 8.39 -78.55 -58.87
N GLN A 3 9.12 -77.52 -59.27
CA GLN A 3 9.55 -76.39 -58.50
C GLN A 3 8.43 -75.34 -58.55
N ILE A 4 7.97 -74.89 -57.39
CA ILE A 4 7.03 -73.74 -57.28
C ILE A 4 7.75 -72.61 -56.55
N TYR A 5 8.01 -71.52 -57.27
CA TYR A 5 8.51 -70.23 -56.76
C TYR A 5 7.36 -69.45 -56.12
N GLY A 6 7.46 -69.18 -54.83
CA GLY A 6 6.53 -68.31 -54.15
C GLY A 6 7.15 -66.90 -54.01
N THR A 7 6.47 -65.93 -54.62
CA THR A 7 6.85 -64.47 -54.50
C THR A 7 6.40 -63.89 -53.17
N MET A 8 7.37 -63.42 -52.42
CA MET A 8 7.13 -62.64 -51.18
C MET A 8 6.69 -61.25 -51.50
N GLY A 9 5.39 -60.97 -51.30
CA GLY A 9 4.85 -59.58 -51.35
C GLY A 9 5.27 -58.80 -50.08
N ARG A 10 5.94 -57.68 -50.28
CA ARG A 10 6.26 -56.72 -49.21
C ARG A 10 4.99 -55.92 -48.89
N PHE A 11 4.37 -56.19 -47.74
CA PHE A 11 3.35 -55.32 -47.19
C PHE A 11 4.02 -54.12 -46.51
N THR A 12 3.89 -52.94 -47.12
CA THR A 12 4.26 -51.66 -46.50
C THR A 12 3.15 -51.23 -45.59
N VAL A 13 3.35 -51.35 -44.28
CA VAL A 13 2.38 -50.83 -43.30
C VAL A 13 2.62 -49.31 -43.15
N LEU A 14 1.73 -48.51 -43.70
CA LEU A 14 1.65 -47.06 -43.46
C LEU A 14 1.03 -46.85 -42.08
N LEU A 15 1.89 -46.47 -41.10
CA LEU A 15 1.44 -45.98 -39.82
C LEU A 15 0.89 -44.55 -39.98
N PRO A 16 -0.35 -44.24 -39.52
CA PRO A 16 -0.82 -42.87 -39.53
C PRO A 16 -0.06 -42.05 -38.49
N ALA A 17 0.58 -40.97 -38.94
CA ALA A 17 1.19 -39.99 -38.07
C ALA A 17 0.07 -39.25 -37.29
N TYR A 18 -0.13 -39.64 -36.03
CA TYR A 18 -0.93 -38.85 -35.11
C TYR A 18 -0.16 -37.57 -34.76
N PHE A 19 -0.59 -36.48 -35.34
CA PHE A 19 -0.20 -35.14 -34.97
C PHE A 19 -0.73 -34.85 -33.56
N LEU A 20 0.07 -35.08 -32.52
CA LEU A 20 -0.22 -34.61 -31.16
C LEU A 20 -0.16 -33.09 -31.15
N TRP A 21 -1.33 -32.46 -31.29
CA TRP A 21 -1.46 -31.07 -30.95
C TRP A 21 -1.28 -30.95 -29.43
N ALA A 22 -0.09 -30.59 -29.00
CA ALA A 22 0.18 -30.17 -27.64
C ALA A 22 -0.55 -28.83 -27.41
N PHE A 23 -1.74 -28.86 -26.84
CA PHE A 23 -2.36 -27.69 -26.25
C PHE A 23 -1.49 -27.28 -25.08
N THR A 24 -0.63 -26.29 -25.29
CA THR A 24 0.02 -25.58 -24.20
C THR A 24 -1.07 -24.78 -23.49
N ALA A 25 -1.67 -25.34 -22.45
CA ALA A 25 -2.51 -24.59 -21.53
C ALA A 25 -1.60 -23.53 -20.89
N SER A 26 -1.67 -22.31 -21.38
CA SER A 26 -1.04 -21.16 -20.73
C SER A 26 -1.75 -20.99 -19.38
N ALA A 27 -1.09 -21.36 -18.30
CA ALA A 27 -1.60 -21.13 -16.95
C ALA A 27 -1.78 -19.63 -16.77
N GLN A 28 -3.03 -19.17 -16.72
CA GLN A 28 -3.33 -17.77 -16.43
C GLN A 28 -2.90 -17.47 -15.00
N SER A 29 -1.90 -16.62 -14.84
CA SER A 29 -1.45 -16.20 -13.51
C SER A 29 -2.46 -15.19 -12.95
N PHE A 30 -3.12 -15.56 -11.84
CA PHE A 30 -3.98 -14.66 -11.07
C PHE A 30 -3.17 -14.04 -9.92
N ALA A 31 -3.19 -12.71 -9.81
CA ALA A 31 -2.71 -11.98 -8.65
C ALA A 31 -3.91 -11.35 -7.92
N ALA A 32 -4.03 -11.66 -6.62
CA ALA A 32 -5.07 -11.08 -5.77
C ALA A 32 -4.83 -9.58 -5.53
N PRO A 33 -5.88 -8.81 -5.17
CA PRO A 33 -5.70 -7.42 -4.80
C PRO A 33 -4.87 -7.32 -3.51
N GLU A 34 -3.98 -6.33 -3.45
CA GLU A 34 -3.09 -6.11 -2.31
C GLU A 34 -3.12 -4.62 -1.93
N PRO A 35 -3.21 -4.26 -0.63
CA PRO A 35 -3.12 -2.87 -0.21
C PRO A 35 -1.72 -2.32 -0.49
N TYR A 36 -1.62 -1.03 -0.84
CA TYR A 36 -0.32 -0.38 -1.03
C TYR A 36 0.52 -0.42 0.24
N GLY A 37 1.77 -0.84 0.09
CA GLY A 37 2.69 -1.08 1.21
C GLY A 37 2.37 -2.33 2.02
N GLY A 38 1.45 -3.18 1.55
CA GLY A 38 1.11 -4.46 2.16
C GLY A 38 0.43 -4.34 3.53
N LYS A 39 0.30 -5.47 4.20
CA LYS A 39 -0.36 -5.57 5.51
C LYS A 39 0.26 -4.68 6.59
N GLN A 40 1.58 -4.50 6.55
CA GLN A 40 2.29 -3.69 7.54
C GLN A 40 1.93 -2.22 7.43
N ALA A 41 1.84 -1.67 6.21
CA ALA A 41 1.43 -0.29 5.99
C ALA A 41 -0.04 -0.06 6.40
N VAL A 42 -0.92 -1.03 6.13
CA VAL A 42 -2.31 -0.96 6.60
C VAL A 42 -2.38 -0.93 8.11
N ASN A 43 -1.72 -1.84 8.80
CA ASN A 43 -1.72 -1.88 10.26
C ASN A 43 -1.24 -0.56 10.86
N TRP A 44 -0.16 0.00 10.30
CA TRP A 44 0.37 1.28 10.74
C TRP A 44 -0.64 2.42 10.48
N MET A 45 -1.29 2.47 9.31
CA MET A 45 -2.35 3.43 9.01
C MET A 45 -3.52 3.32 9.98
N LEU A 46 -3.98 2.10 10.28
CA LEU A 46 -5.05 1.87 11.24
C LEU A 46 -4.67 2.40 12.63
N GLU A 47 -3.43 2.19 13.09
CA GLU A 47 -2.96 2.72 14.38
C GLU A 47 -2.98 4.25 14.46
N GLN A 48 -2.76 4.94 13.32
CA GLN A 48 -2.74 6.41 13.25
C GLN A 48 -4.12 7.03 13.03
N GLU A 49 -4.97 6.39 12.23
CA GLU A 49 -6.25 6.96 11.77
C GLU A 49 -7.47 6.44 12.50
N GLN A 50 -7.36 5.33 13.25
CA GLN A 50 -8.50 4.75 13.96
C GLN A 50 -9.00 5.70 15.05
N GLN A 51 -10.29 6.05 14.96
CA GLN A 51 -11.03 6.78 15.96
C GLN A 51 -11.88 5.78 16.73
N PHE A 52 -11.40 5.34 17.89
CA PHE A 52 -12.13 4.36 18.68
C PHE A 52 -13.35 5.00 19.32
N PRO A 53 -14.58 4.49 19.09
CA PRO A 53 -15.78 5.06 19.67
C PRO A 53 -15.73 5.03 21.21
N SER A 54 -16.12 6.14 21.85
CA SER A 54 -15.97 6.31 23.30
C SER A 54 -16.72 5.25 24.12
N GLU A 55 -17.93 4.88 23.70
CA GLU A 55 -18.75 3.85 24.35
C GLU A 55 -18.11 2.46 24.22
N ALA A 56 -17.65 2.11 23.01
CA ALA A 56 -16.97 0.85 22.75
C ALA A 56 -15.61 0.78 23.48
N LEU A 57 -14.91 1.91 23.61
CA LEU A 57 -13.66 2.02 24.37
C LEU A 57 -13.92 1.77 25.87
N ALA A 58 -14.96 2.41 26.44
CA ALA A 58 -15.34 2.23 27.83
C ALA A 58 -15.82 0.80 28.13
N ALA A 59 -16.52 0.18 27.17
CA ALA A 59 -16.96 -1.21 27.25
C ALA A 59 -15.83 -2.23 27.08
N GLY A 60 -14.63 -1.78 26.70
CA GLY A 60 -13.47 -2.68 26.48
C GLY A 60 -13.60 -3.56 25.27
N VAL A 61 -14.31 -3.13 24.22
CA VAL A 61 -14.56 -3.90 22.99
C VAL A 61 -13.28 -4.44 22.39
N LYS A 62 -13.31 -5.72 22.00
CA LYS A 62 -12.22 -6.41 21.32
C LYS A 62 -12.76 -7.38 20.27
N GLY A 63 -12.29 -7.27 19.05
CA GLY A 63 -12.68 -8.13 17.92
C GLY A 63 -12.30 -7.49 16.60
N ASP A 64 -12.71 -8.13 15.52
CA ASP A 64 -12.48 -7.66 14.15
C ASP A 64 -13.83 -7.39 13.48
N VAL A 65 -13.94 -6.25 12.80
CA VAL A 65 -15.03 -6.00 11.85
C VAL A 65 -14.55 -6.46 10.48
N ILE A 66 -15.29 -7.37 9.85
CA ILE A 66 -14.97 -7.77 8.47
C ILE A 66 -15.74 -6.86 7.52
N VAL A 67 -14.99 -6.13 6.69
CA VAL A 67 -15.53 -5.20 5.70
C VAL A 67 -15.36 -5.80 4.31
N ALA A 68 -16.49 -6.00 3.62
CA ALA A 68 -16.50 -6.37 2.20
C ALA A 68 -16.44 -5.12 1.32
N LEU A 69 -15.70 -5.19 0.23
CA LEU A 69 -15.53 -4.11 -0.71
C LEU A 69 -15.20 -4.65 -2.11
N LYS A 70 -15.35 -3.81 -3.12
CA LYS A 70 -14.89 -4.09 -4.47
C LYS A 70 -13.65 -3.25 -4.76
N VAL A 71 -12.53 -3.90 -5.03
CA VAL A 71 -11.31 -3.25 -5.49
C VAL A 71 -11.43 -2.99 -6.98
N MET A 72 -11.31 -1.72 -7.36
CA MET A 72 -11.41 -1.28 -8.76
C MET A 72 -10.03 -1.29 -9.43
N THR A 73 -10.02 -1.30 -10.75
CA THR A 73 -8.78 -1.25 -11.56
C THR A 73 -7.94 0.00 -11.34
N ASP A 74 -8.53 1.09 -10.83
CA ASP A 74 -7.83 2.33 -10.44
C ASP A 74 -7.23 2.30 -9.03
N GLY A 75 -7.41 1.17 -8.32
CA GLY A 75 -6.94 0.99 -6.94
C GLY A 75 -7.84 1.63 -5.88
N THR A 76 -9.01 2.14 -6.25
CA THR A 76 -10.02 2.60 -5.29
C THR A 76 -10.90 1.45 -4.80
N SER A 77 -11.59 1.65 -3.67
CA SER A 77 -12.60 0.70 -3.17
C SER A 77 -14.00 1.25 -3.39
N ARG A 78 -14.93 0.37 -3.84
CA ARG A 78 -16.36 0.66 -3.97
C ARG A 78 -17.20 -0.37 -3.22
N ASN A 79 -18.47 -0.08 -3.05
CA ASN A 79 -19.44 -0.99 -2.39
C ASN A 79 -18.97 -1.45 -0.99
N VAL A 80 -18.33 -0.54 -0.27
CA VAL A 80 -17.77 -0.83 1.06
C VAL A 80 -18.90 -1.02 2.06
N ARG A 81 -19.01 -2.22 2.67
CA ARG A 81 -20.07 -2.58 3.62
C ARG A 81 -19.54 -3.56 4.66
N VAL A 82 -20.15 -3.55 5.82
CA VAL A 82 -19.88 -4.54 6.87
C VAL A 82 -20.38 -5.91 6.41
N GLN A 83 -19.54 -6.91 6.53
CA GLN A 83 -19.84 -8.32 6.27
C GLN A 83 -20.03 -9.09 7.59
N VAL A 84 -19.15 -8.86 8.57
CA VAL A 84 -19.27 -9.42 9.91
C VAL A 84 -19.19 -8.25 10.89
N PRO A 85 -20.28 -7.92 11.57
CA PRO A 85 -20.34 -6.81 12.52
C PRO A 85 -19.70 -7.17 13.86
N LEU A 86 -19.26 -6.14 14.59
CA LEU A 86 -18.75 -6.26 15.96
C LEU A 86 -19.59 -5.40 16.94
N ASP A 87 -19.71 -4.12 16.65
CA ASP A 87 -20.42 -3.10 17.40
C ASP A 87 -20.81 -1.98 16.41
N PRO A 88 -22.02 -1.42 16.45
CA PRO A 88 -22.50 -0.48 15.44
C PRO A 88 -21.57 0.74 15.22
N ALA A 89 -20.99 1.28 16.29
CA ALA A 89 -20.08 2.41 16.19
C ALA A 89 -18.70 2.00 15.64
N CYS A 90 -18.18 0.84 16.04
CA CYS A 90 -16.98 0.24 15.48
C CYS A 90 -17.17 -0.13 14.00
N ASP A 91 -18.35 -0.60 13.63
CA ASP A 91 -18.70 -0.95 12.25
C ASP A 91 -18.66 0.27 11.33
N ALA A 92 -19.23 1.40 11.77
CA ALA A 92 -19.17 2.66 11.02
C ALA A 92 -17.72 3.15 10.83
N GLU A 93 -16.92 3.08 11.90
CA GLU A 93 -15.50 3.44 11.84
C GLU A 93 -14.70 2.50 10.95
N ALA A 94 -14.97 1.19 10.97
CA ALA A 94 -14.34 0.22 10.10
C ALA A 94 -14.59 0.50 8.60
N VAL A 95 -15.84 0.90 8.26
CA VAL A 95 -16.19 1.32 6.89
C VAL A 95 -15.43 2.57 6.50
N ARG A 96 -15.30 3.57 7.40
CA ARG A 96 -14.50 4.78 7.16
C ARG A 96 -13.04 4.43 6.88
N LEU A 97 -12.42 3.62 7.71
CA LEU A 97 -11.02 3.19 7.59
C LEU A 97 -10.79 2.38 6.30
N ALA A 98 -11.67 1.45 5.97
CA ALA A 98 -11.56 0.64 4.77
C ALA A 98 -11.55 1.48 3.48
N LYS A 99 -12.30 2.60 3.47
CA LYS A 99 -12.32 3.56 2.34
C LYS A 99 -11.01 4.34 2.18
N LEU A 100 -10.20 4.47 3.25
CA LEU A 100 -8.90 5.15 3.16
C LEU A 100 -7.83 4.30 2.47
N ILE A 101 -8.02 2.97 2.44
CA ILE A 101 -7.03 2.03 1.89
C ILE A 101 -6.99 2.13 0.37
N ARG A 102 -5.80 2.29 -0.17
CA ARG A 102 -5.53 2.16 -1.59
C ARG A 102 -4.99 0.79 -1.92
N TRP A 103 -5.37 0.29 -3.08
CA TRP A 103 -5.12 -1.08 -3.49
C TRP A 103 -4.29 -1.15 -4.78
N LYS A 104 -3.43 -2.14 -4.84
CA LYS A 104 -2.97 -2.69 -6.10
C LYS A 104 -4.10 -3.60 -6.60
N PRO A 105 -4.70 -3.35 -7.78
CA PRO A 105 -5.82 -4.15 -8.24
C PRO A 105 -5.43 -5.61 -8.49
N ALA A 106 -6.41 -6.50 -8.43
CA ALA A 106 -6.22 -7.86 -8.91
C ALA A 106 -5.86 -7.86 -10.39
N SER A 107 -5.14 -8.88 -10.84
CA SER A 107 -4.82 -9.02 -12.26
C SER A 107 -4.85 -10.47 -12.71
N VAL A 108 -5.22 -10.69 -13.98
CA VAL A 108 -5.11 -11.97 -14.69
C VAL A 108 -4.12 -11.79 -15.82
N SER A 109 -3.06 -12.57 -15.82
CA SER A 109 -1.96 -12.46 -16.79
C SER A 109 -1.45 -11.02 -17.00
N GLY A 110 -1.37 -10.26 -15.89
CA GLY A 110 -0.90 -8.86 -15.87
C GLY A 110 -1.97 -7.81 -16.22
N THR A 111 -3.16 -8.21 -16.65
CA THR A 111 -4.26 -7.27 -16.94
C THR A 111 -5.06 -6.99 -15.68
N PRO A 112 -5.16 -5.72 -15.23
CA PRO A 112 -5.93 -5.35 -14.04
C PRO A 112 -7.42 -5.66 -14.21
N MET A 113 -8.07 -6.07 -13.09
CA MET A 113 -9.50 -6.33 -13.06
C MET A 113 -10.13 -5.91 -11.74
N ASP A 114 -11.41 -5.57 -11.81
CA ASP A 114 -12.23 -5.34 -10.62
C ASP A 114 -12.47 -6.67 -9.89
N THR A 115 -12.33 -6.65 -8.56
CA THR A 115 -12.44 -7.88 -7.77
C THR A 115 -13.10 -7.61 -6.43
N ASP A 116 -14.03 -8.47 -6.02
CA ASP A 116 -14.56 -8.46 -4.66
C ASP A 116 -13.48 -8.93 -3.68
N HIS A 117 -13.38 -8.24 -2.56
CA HIS A 117 -12.41 -8.50 -1.51
C HIS A 117 -13.00 -8.24 -0.13
N SER A 118 -12.39 -8.77 0.90
CA SER A 118 -12.74 -8.45 2.28
C SER A 118 -11.49 -8.21 3.11
N ILE A 119 -11.62 -7.29 4.07
CA ILE A 119 -10.54 -6.93 4.99
C ILE A 119 -11.05 -6.94 6.42
N ALA A 120 -10.23 -7.45 7.33
CA ALA A 120 -10.47 -7.38 8.76
C ALA A 120 -9.90 -6.09 9.34
N ILE A 121 -10.74 -5.30 10.00
CA ILE A 121 -10.35 -4.09 10.73
C ILE A 121 -10.38 -4.41 12.23
N PRO A 122 -9.21 -4.50 12.90
CA PRO A 122 -9.14 -4.90 14.29
C PRO A 122 -9.51 -3.74 15.23
N PHE A 123 -10.34 -4.05 16.21
CA PHE A 123 -10.63 -3.18 17.36
C PHE A 123 -10.11 -3.84 18.63
N ASN A 124 -9.35 -3.10 19.43
CA ASN A 124 -8.85 -3.55 20.71
C ASN A 124 -8.69 -2.36 21.65
N ALA A 125 -9.67 -2.13 22.51
CA ALA A 125 -9.73 -1.00 23.41
C ALA A 125 -8.47 -0.86 24.29
N LYS A 126 -7.94 -1.97 24.81
CA LYS A 126 -6.73 -1.96 25.65
C LYS A 126 -5.49 -1.52 24.86
N ARG A 127 -5.34 -2.04 23.63
CA ARG A 127 -4.22 -1.65 22.74
C ARG A 127 -4.34 -0.19 22.34
N TYR A 128 -5.53 0.25 21.95
CA TYR A 128 -5.82 1.63 21.58
C TYR A 128 -5.45 2.60 22.70
N ALA A 129 -5.97 2.37 23.93
CA ALA A 129 -5.66 3.21 25.10
C ALA A 129 -4.13 3.25 25.37
N LYS A 130 -3.43 2.12 25.27
CA LYS A 130 -1.98 2.05 25.47
C LYS A 130 -1.20 2.85 24.43
N LEU A 131 -1.63 2.83 23.16
CA LEU A 131 -0.99 3.59 22.08
C LEU A 131 -1.19 5.09 22.27
N HIS A 132 -2.42 5.51 22.61
CA HIS A 132 -2.78 6.93 22.77
C HIS A 132 -2.35 7.54 24.11
N ALA A 133 -1.97 6.71 25.09
CA ALA A 133 -1.31 7.20 26.32
C ALA A 133 0.16 7.58 26.11
N ARG A 134 0.75 7.21 24.97
CA ARG A 134 2.10 7.63 24.60
C ARG A 134 2.03 8.97 23.89
N SER A 135 3.08 9.79 24.04
CA SER A 135 3.16 11.07 23.31
C SER A 135 2.90 10.84 21.82
N GLU A 136 1.93 11.54 21.28
CA GLU A 136 1.68 11.51 19.84
C GLU A 136 2.93 11.98 19.10
N PRO A 137 3.37 11.27 18.06
CA PRO A 137 4.57 11.66 17.32
C PRO A 137 4.40 13.03 16.64
N CYS A 138 3.17 13.42 16.33
CA CYS A 138 2.84 14.69 15.69
C CYS A 138 1.88 15.51 16.55
N PRO A 139 2.19 16.78 16.83
CA PRO A 139 1.28 17.65 17.56
C PRO A 139 -0.03 17.82 16.76
N PRO A 140 -1.17 18.06 17.43
CA PRO A 140 -2.45 18.29 16.77
C PRO A 140 -2.36 19.40 15.70
N LEU A 141 -3.16 19.26 14.65
CA LEU A 141 -3.33 20.33 13.67
C LEU A 141 -4.10 21.48 14.34
N GLY A 142 -3.46 22.63 14.49
CA GLY A 142 -4.11 23.85 14.99
C GLY A 142 -5.06 24.50 13.98
N SER A 143 -5.62 23.73 13.03
CA SER A 143 -6.47 24.26 11.96
C SER A 143 -7.94 24.20 12.35
N THR A 144 -8.64 25.29 12.12
CA THR A 144 -10.12 25.39 12.25
C THR A 144 -10.87 25.05 10.95
N ARG A 145 -10.13 24.67 9.88
CA ARG A 145 -10.74 24.30 8.59
C ARG A 145 -11.48 22.98 8.71
N THR A 146 -12.57 22.89 7.96
CA THR A 146 -13.32 21.63 7.79
C THR A 146 -12.46 20.60 7.06
N ARG A 147 -12.78 19.33 7.27
CA ARG A 147 -12.12 18.21 6.60
C ARG A 147 -13.03 17.65 5.53
N ASP A 148 -12.52 17.48 4.33
CA ASP A 148 -13.22 16.73 3.30
C ASP A 148 -13.41 15.28 3.73
N THR A 149 -14.64 14.79 3.62
CA THR A 149 -15.04 13.41 3.95
C THR A 149 -15.24 12.54 2.72
N SER A 150 -15.01 13.06 1.52
CA SER A 150 -15.29 12.38 0.25
C SER A 150 -14.33 11.23 -0.08
N ASN A 151 -13.22 11.08 0.61
CA ASN A 151 -12.10 10.18 0.29
C ASN A 151 -11.42 10.44 -1.07
N THR A 152 -11.76 11.54 -1.75
CA THR A 152 -11.09 11.96 -2.98
C THR A 152 -9.62 12.20 -2.72
N LEU A 153 -8.77 11.76 -3.66
CA LEU A 153 -7.34 12.00 -3.60
C LEU A 153 -6.99 13.10 -4.59
N TYR A 154 -6.36 14.13 -4.07
CA TYR A 154 -5.91 15.26 -4.87
C TYR A 154 -4.41 15.11 -5.17
N THR A 155 -4.03 15.55 -6.35
CA THR A 155 -2.64 15.69 -6.75
C THR A 155 -2.14 17.10 -6.42
N ASP A 156 -0.84 17.32 -6.54
CA ASP A 156 -0.19 18.61 -6.39
C ASP A 156 -0.74 19.71 -7.34
N ARG A 157 -1.33 19.30 -8.47
CA ARG A 157 -1.90 20.22 -9.47
C ARG A 157 -3.34 20.62 -9.18
N GLU A 158 -4.05 19.86 -8.37
CA GLU A 158 -5.47 20.03 -8.09
C GLU A 158 -5.72 20.78 -6.78
N ALA A 159 -4.79 20.70 -5.82
CA ALA A 159 -4.88 21.38 -4.54
C ALA A 159 -4.50 22.86 -4.65
N ASP A 160 -5.22 23.71 -3.90
CA ASP A 160 -4.93 25.17 -3.83
C ASP A 160 -3.68 25.42 -2.97
N THR A 161 -3.48 24.62 -1.94
CA THR A 161 -2.28 24.60 -1.10
C THR A 161 -1.79 23.16 -0.96
N LEU A 162 -0.51 22.96 -1.23
CA LEU A 162 0.12 21.63 -1.13
C LEU A 162 0.24 21.18 0.33
N ALA A 163 0.22 19.86 0.52
CA ALA A 163 0.67 19.30 1.78
C ALA A 163 2.14 19.68 2.04
N ALA A 164 2.48 19.97 3.29
CA ALA A 164 3.80 20.44 3.65
C ALA A 164 4.30 19.78 4.94
N PRO A 165 5.62 19.48 5.04
CA PRO A 165 6.19 18.95 6.27
C PRO A 165 6.17 20.02 7.37
N ARG A 166 5.81 19.61 8.57
CA ARG A 166 5.76 20.47 9.77
C ARG A 166 7.14 20.54 10.45
N ILE A 167 8.12 20.93 9.67
CA ILE A 167 9.49 21.18 10.11
C ILE A 167 9.84 22.66 9.95
N PRO A 168 10.78 23.22 10.71
CA PRO A 168 11.26 24.59 10.50
C PRO A 168 11.74 24.78 9.06
N GLY A 169 11.21 25.78 8.36
CA GLY A 169 11.52 26.06 6.95
C GLY A 169 10.68 25.27 5.94
N GLY A 170 9.79 24.36 6.38
CA GLY A 170 8.82 23.66 5.53
C GLY A 170 9.46 22.88 4.38
N LEU A 171 8.82 22.89 3.22
CA LEU A 171 9.30 22.16 2.02
C LEU A 171 10.72 22.54 1.59
N ARG A 172 11.14 23.80 1.82
CA ARG A 172 12.49 24.24 1.46
C ARG A 172 13.58 23.58 2.30
N ALA A 173 13.29 23.30 3.57
CA ALA A 173 14.23 22.67 4.50
C ALA A 173 14.20 21.14 4.41
N LEU A 174 13.20 20.56 3.75
CA LEU A 174 13.01 19.10 3.69
C LEU A 174 14.24 18.34 3.18
N PRO A 175 14.93 18.74 2.11
CA PRO A 175 16.13 18.02 1.65
C PRO A 175 17.23 17.94 2.72
N GLN A 176 17.49 19.05 3.42
CA GLN A 176 18.47 19.07 4.49
C GLN A 176 18.02 18.25 5.69
N TYR A 177 16.75 18.36 6.09
CA TYR A 177 16.17 17.55 7.15
C TYR A 177 16.34 16.04 6.90
N LEU A 178 16.13 15.60 5.64
CA LEU A 178 16.32 14.20 5.26
C LEU A 178 17.79 13.79 5.43
N VAL A 179 18.72 14.59 4.97
CA VAL A 179 20.16 14.32 5.14
C VAL A 179 20.56 14.21 6.62
N ASP A 180 20.09 15.14 7.45
CA ASP A 180 20.45 15.19 8.87
C ASP A 180 19.86 14.02 9.68
N ASN A 181 18.73 13.46 9.24
CA ASN A 181 18.03 12.38 9.93
C ASN A 181 18.18 11.00 9.27
N LEU A 182 18.90 10.93 8.14
CA LEU A 182 19.17 9.68 7.43
C LEU A 182 20.13 8.80 8.23
N LYS A 183 19.73 7.57 8.50
CA LYS A 183 20.59 6.54 9.08
C LYS A 183 21.02 5.59 7.97
N TYR A 184 22.26 5.72 7.52
CA TYR A 184 22.74 4.84 6.45
C TYR A 184 22.77 3.39 6.92
N PRO A 185 22.08 2.46 6.22
CA PRO A 185 22.04 1.07 6.64
C PRO A 185 23.45 0.43 6.58
N PRO A 186 23.84 -0.36 7.61
CA PRO A 186 25.18 -0.96 7.65
C PRO A 186 25.47 -1.88 6.45
N GLU A 187 24.47 -2.59 5.96
CA GLU A 187 24.64 -3.47 4.80
C GLU A 187 24.84 -2.65 3.52
N ALA A 188 24.06 -1.61 3.30
CA ALA A 188 24.22 -0.70 2.18
C ALA A 188 25.60 -0.01 2.21
N PHE A 189 26.07 0.39 3.40
CA PHE A 189 27.39 0.95 3.58
C PHE A 189 28.48 -0.03 3.20
N ARG A 190 28.40 -1.28 3.66
CA ARG A 190 29.38 -2.35 3.39
C ARG A 190 29.44 -2.72 1.90
N LEU A 191 28.28 -2.70 1.22
CA LEU A 191 28.14 -3.08 -0.19
C LEU A 191 28.24 -1.90 -1.16
N ASP A 192 28.53 -0.68 -0.66
CA ASP A 192 28.62 0.57 -1.45
C ASP A 192 27.34 0.87 -2.25
N ILE A 193 26.18 0.48 -1.71
CA ILE A 193 24.88 0.69 -2.36
C ILE A 193 24.49 2.16 -2.21
N GLN A 194 24.43 2.88 -3.31
CA GLN A 194 24.08 4.30 -3.41
C GLN A 194 22.97 4.49 -4.44
N GLY A 195 22.13 5.50 -4.25
CA GLY A 195 21.04 5.78 -5.18
C GLY A 195 19.90 6.56 -4.52
N LYS A 196 18.79 6.63 -5.24
CA LYS A 196 17.59 7.32 -4.82
C LYS A 196 16.47 6.32 -4.55
N VAL A 197 15.83 6.43 -3.40
CA VAL A 197 14.56 5.74 -3.09
C VAL A 197 13.43 6.76 -3.17
N THR A 198 12.40 6.47 -3.95
CA THR A 198 11.20 7.29 -4.04
C THR A 198 10.07 6.61 -3.28
N ILE A 199 9.56 7.27 -2.25
CA ILE A 199 8.38 6.84 -1.49
C ILE A 199 7.17 7.64 -1.96
N GLU A 200 6.07 6.96 -2.28
CA GLU A 200 4.76 7.57 -2.50
C GLU A 200 3.86 7.27 -1.30
N PHE A 201 3.11 8.26 -0.86
CA PHE A 201 2.18 8.15 0.26
C PHE A 201 1.04 9.16 0.12
N VAL A 202 0.00 8.98 0.91
CA VAL A 202 -1.11 9.93 1.04
C VAL A 202 -0.94 10.71 2.34
N VAL A 203 -1.04 12.03 2.27
CA VAL A 203 -1.22 12.87 3.47
C VAL A 203 -2.72 12.95 3.72
N GLU A 204 -3.15 12.43 4.85
CA GLU A 204 -4.54 12.41 5.28
C GLU A 204 -4.98 13.79 5.83
N THR A 205 -6.28 14.00 5.92
CA THR A 205 -6.83 15.25 6.49
C THR A 205 -6.51 15.43 7.98
N SER A 206 -6.04 14.39 8.66
CA SER A 206 -5.49 14.43 10.02
C SER A 206 -4.06 14.99 10.07
N GLY A 207 -3.33 14.97 8.95
CA GLY A 207 -1.90 15.26 8.87
C GLY A 207 -1.02 14.03 9.04
N ASN A 208 -1.60 12.87 9.30
CA ASN A 208 -0.89 11.59 9.26
C ASN A 208 -0.65 11.17 7.81
N ILE A 209 0.28 10.25 7.60
CA ILE A 209 0.48 9.67 6.27
C ILE A 209 -0.06 8.24 6.23
N SER A 210 -0.50 7.81 5.06
CA SER A 210 -1.06 6.48 4.83
C SER A 210 -0.63 5.95 3.46
N ASN A 211 -0.97 4.70 3.16
CA ASN A 211 -0.77 4.10 1.82
C ASN A 211 0.68 4.22 1.31
N LEU A 212 1.67 4.12 2.21
CA LEU A 212 3.08 4.23 1.87
C LEU A 212 3.52 3.08 0.99
N ARG A 213 4.19 3.40 -0.10
CA ARG A 213 4.85 2.41 -0.97
C ARG A 213 6.15 2.94 -1.53
N THR A 214 7.09 2.05 -1.75
CA THR A 214 8.32 2.34 -2.49
C THR A 214 8.05 2.19 -3.99
N LEU A 215 8.39 3.20 -4.79
CA LEU A 215 8.22 3.15 -6.25
C LEU A 215 9.40 2.49 -6.96
N ASN A 216 10.58 2.57 -6.38
CA ASN A 216 11.81 1.94 -6.87
C ASN A 216 12.61 1.40 -5.70
N PHE A 217 13.10 0.16 -5.82
CA PHE A 217 13.87 -0.51 -4.77
C PHE A 217 15.36 -0.30 -4.98
N LEU A 218 16.08 0.00 -3.89
CA LEU A 218 17.54 0.14 -3.87
C LEU A 218 18.23 -1.05 -3.18
N GLY A 219 17.57 -1.65 -2.19
CA GLY A 219 18.09 -2.77 -1.42
C GLY A 219 19.04 -2.34 -0.28
N GLY A 220 19.71 -3.34 0.34
CA GLY A 220 20.65 -3.11 1.44
C GLY A 220 20.04 -2.46 2.68
N GLY A 221 18.71 -2.48 2.85
CA GLY A 221 18.00 -1.81 3.94
C GLY A 221 17.65 -0.33 3.68
N CYS A 222 18.05 0.22 2.51
CA CYS A 222 17.76 1.62 2.16
C CYS A 222 16.26 1.88 2.04
N ASP A 223 15.50 0.92 1.54
CA ASP A 223 14.05 1.03 1.37
C ASP A 223 13.34 1.14 2.74
N ASP A 224 13.74 0.33 3.71
CA ASP A 224 13.21 0.37 5.08
C ASP A 224 13.54 1.68 5.79
N GLU A 225 14.76 2.17 5.61
CA GLU A 225 15.18 3.47 6.16
C GLU A 225 14.41 4.63 5.53
N ALA A 226 14.19 4.59 4.21
CA ALA A 226 13.38 5.58 3.52
C ALA A 226 11.93 5.59 4.05
N MET A 227 11.33 4.42 4.26
CA MET A 227 10.01 4.30 4.88
C MET A 227 9.99 4.83 6.31
N ARG A 228 11.04 4.57 7.11
CA ARG A 228 11.17 5.11 8.46
C ARG A 228 11.23 6.64 8.47
N LEU A 229 12.03 7.22 7.58
CA LEU A 229 12.14 8.67 7.44
C LEU A 229 10.81 9.30 7.04
N ALA A 230 10.13 8.76 6.04
CA ALA A 230 8.82 9.26 5.63
C ALA A 230 7.82 9.28 6.80
N ARG A 231 7.81 8.23 7.63
CA ARG A 231 6.94 8.11 8.81
C ARG A 231 7.31 9.05 9.95
N SER A 232 8.56 9.53 10.01
CA SER A 232 9.02 10.42 11.09
C SER A 232 8.64 11.88 10.88
N ILE A 233 8.13 12.23 9.70
CA ILE A 233 7.77 13.61 9.35
C ILE A 233 6.28 13.84 9.60
N CYS A 234 5.97 14.85 10.38
CA CYS A 234 4.61 15.35 10.54
C CYS A 234 4.24 16.24 9.36
N TRP A 235 3.01 16.13 8.87
CA TRP A 235 2.55 16.87 7.71
C TRP A 235 1.39 17.81 8.05
N SER A 236 1.30 18.91 7.35
CA SER A 236 0.09 19.71 7.21
C SER A 236 -0.63 19.21 5.96
N PRO A 237 -1.94 18.89 6.04
CA PRO A 237 -2.70 18.47 4.88
C PRO A 237 -2.75 19.50 3.77
N ALA A 238 -3.00 19.06 2.56
CA ALA A 238 -3.34 19.95 1.46
C ALA A 238 -4.69 20.62 1.70
N VAL A 239 -4.92 21.74 1.00
CA VAL A 239 -6.18 22.48 1.05
C VAL A 239 -6.75 22.58 -0.35
N LYS A 240 -8.06 22.34 -0.48
CA LYS A 240 -8.84 22.58 -1.68
C LYS A 240 -10.16 23.24 -1.30
N ASP A 241 -10.52 24.34 -1.98
CA ASP A 241 -11.76 25.10 -1.72
C ASP A 241 -11.99 25.46 -0.23
N GLY A 242 -10.89 25.70 0.50
CA GLY A 242 -10.90 26.04 1.93
C GLY A 242 -10.95 24.85 2.88
N GLU A 243 -11.10 23.63 2.42
CA GLU A 243 -11.15 22.41 3.21
C GLU A 243 -9.81 21.67 3.22
N LEU A 244 -9.55 20.92 4.31
CA LEU A 244 -8.42 20.00 4.38
C LEU A 244 -8.75 18.77 3.54
N VAL A 245 -7.88 18.43 2.58
CA VAL A 245 -8.09 17.31 1.66
C VAL A 245 -6.97 16.29 1.73
N ARG A 246 -7.29 15.07 1.31
CA ARG A 246 -6.33 13.99 1.14
C ARG A 246 -5.49 14.26 -0.12
N SER A 247 -4.18 14.14 -0.04
CA SER A 247 -3.32 14.38 -1.21
C SER A 247 -2.21 13.36 -1.35
N VAL A 248 -1.90 12.99 -2.59
CA VAL A 248 -0.77 12.10 -2.91
C VAL A 248 0.52 12.92 -2.91
N MET A 249 1.52 12.42 -2.21
CA MET A 249 2.86 13.01 -2.17
C MET A 249 3.91 12.00 -2.59
N LYS A 250 5.01 12.52 -3.14
CA LYS A 250 6.23 11.74 -3.43
C LYS A 250 7.40 12.35 -2.70
N LEU A 251 8.22 11.51 -2.10
CA LEU A 251 9.41 11.88 -1.37
C LEU A 251 10.62 11.15 -1.93
N ASP A 252 11.56 11.89 -2.47
CA ASP A 252 12.84 11.36 -2.96
C ASP A 252 13.88 11.42 -1.84
N ILE A 253 14.43 10.28 -1.47
CA ILE A 253 15.45 10.12 -0.45
C ILE A 253 16.72 9.63 -1.12
N LEU A 254 17.80 10.41 -0.99
CA LEU A 254 19.05 10.16 -1.66
C LEU A 254 20.07 9.54 -0.72
N PHE A 255 20.47 8.31 -1.01
CA PHE A 255 21.54 7.59 -0.31
C PHE A 255 22.86 7.85 -1.03
N ARG A 256 23.75 8.61 -0.38
CA ARG A 256 25.11 8.89 -0.85
C ARG A 256 26.11 8.66 0.26
N LEU A 257 27.20 7.99 -0.04
CA LEU A 257 28.32 7.86 0.87
C LEU A 257 29.21 9.09 0.74
N ASN A 258 29.54 9.69 1.87
CA ASN A 258 30.52 10.78 1.89
C ASN A 258 31.91 10.16 1.73
N PRO A 259 32.70 10.54 0.70
CA PRO A 259 34.05 10.03 0.51
C PRO A 259 34.99 10.27 1.70
N SER A 260 34.67 11.25 2.55
CA SER A 260 35.48 11.61 3.73
C SER A 260 35.27 10.67 4.94
N LEU A 261 34.37 9.68 4.83
CA LEU A 261 34.08 8.71 5.90
C LEU A 261 34.64 7.31 5.60
N ARG A 262 35.46 7.17 4.56
CA ARG A 262 36.17 5.94 4.18
C ARG A 262 37.57 5.89 4.77
#